data_7ec553938f3be1a48a79efd248224d4f
#
_entry.id   7ec553938f3be1a48a79efd248224d4f
#
_cell.length_a   1.000
_cell.length_b   1.000
_cell.length_c   1.000
_cell.angle_alpha   90.00
_cell.angle_beta   90.00
_cell.angle_gamma   90.00
#
_symmetry.space_group_name_H-M   'P 1'
#
loop_
_entity.id
_entity.type
_entity.pdbx_description
1 polymer ?
#
loop_
_entity_poly.entity_id
_entity_poly.type
_entity_poly.pdbx_seq_one_letter_code
_entity_poly.pdbx_strand_id
1 'polypeptide(L)'
;MPTRQQPFRLIQALRYVAAALVVVVHACYYSAERFDEHTPQLDRIGGLGVWLFFAISGFVMVLVGDDLGQAPGSWHRFARARLARVVPLYWLMTTIKVAAVVLAGSLVVNSALSPGTVIASYLFIPSHDEAGAIHPLWGVGWTLVFEMAFYALMTLALAIRIDPLALCAPILTLAAAASLLRPATGSAWWFYADDVTLYFLAGMVIARGWRARRPVLTVLSLGGIAVCMGTLASLRVERLEVLAAVVPLVISAVVFSAVWLDDRIGRFVPRWVMAGGAASYALYLVHPLLAPVVPAALAAVGAYWVPWFVVVTITVGAMLAVAPIAHRFVDRPLTRGASRLLLPGARSGHGRRSSSRAVARSGPLDAARTATRVTVRGGMSSTSHIPDGAAPEG
;
A
#
# COMPACT_ATOMS: atom_id res chain seq x y z
N MET A 1 10.77 -19.02 -14.47
CA MET A 1 10.77 -17.56 -14.75
C MET A 1 9.69 -16.96 -13.89
N PRO A 2 9.95 -15.98 -13.02
CA PRO A 2 8.88 -15.30 -12.32
C PRO A 2 8.09 -14.51 -13.36
N THR A 3 6.87 -14.94 -13.60
CA THR A 3 5.89 -14.18 -14.37
C THR A 3 5.71 -12.84 -13.68
N ARG A 4 6.02 -11.76 -14.37
CA ARG A 4 5.76 -10.39 -13.93
C ARG A 4 4.26 -10.32 -13.68
N GLN A 5 3.84 -10.49 -12.41
CA GLN A 5 2.44 -10.41 -12.04
C GLN A 5 1.96 -9.00 -12.43
N GLN A 6 0.94 -8.95 -13.25
CA GLN A 6 0.28 -7.67 -13.54
C GLN A 6 -0.24 -7.10 -12.22
N PRO A 7 -0.11 -5.79 -11.98
CA PRO A 7 -0.64 -5.22 -10.74
C PRO A 7 -2.15 -5.45 -10.69
N PHE A 8 -2.66 -5.86 -9.51
CA PHE A 8 -4.09 -5.97 -9.26
C PHE A 8 -4.77 -4.63 -9.58
N ARG A 9 -5.61 -4.62 -10.60
CA ARG A 9 -6.25 -3.39 -11.11
C ARG A 9 -7.28 -2.86 -10.14
N LEU A 10 -8.05 -3.75 -9.51
CA LEU A 10 -9.02 -3.38 -8.49
C LEU A 10 -8.36 -2.83 -7.23
N ILE A 11 -7.21 -3.37 -6.83
CA ILE A 11 -6.41 -2.79 -5.73
C ILE A 11 -5.92 -1.38 -6.09
N GLN A 12 -5.51 -1.13 -7.35
CA GLN A 12 -5.17 0.23 -7.77
C GLN A 12 -6.39 1.16 -7.75
N ALA A 13 -7.56 0.68 -8.17
CA ALA A 13 -8.80 1.44 -8.08
C ALA A 13 -9.16 1.76 -6.62
N LEU A 14 -9.06 0.78 -5.71
CA LEU A 14 -9.30 1.00 -4.28
C LEU A 14 -8.33 2.01 -3.67
N ARG A 15 -7.07 2.03 -4.07
CA ARG A 15 -6.11 3.05 -3.63
C ARG A 15 -6.53 4.45 -4.07
N TYR A 16 -7.07 4.59 -5.27
CA TYR A 16 -7.60 5.88 -5.74
C TYR A 16 -8.81 6.31 -4.93
N VAL A 17 -9.77 5.41 -4.70
CA VAL A 17 -10.95 5.66 -3.87
C VAL A 17 -10.53 6.03 -2.43
N ALA A 18 -9.61 5.28 -1.84
CA ALA A 18 -9.10 5.55 -0.50
C ALA A 18 -8.51 6.96 -0.38
N ALA A 19 -7.67 7.38 -1.34
CA ALA A 19 -7.10 8.71 -1.36
C ALA A 19 -8.18 9.79 -1.57
N ALA A 20 -9.16 9.55 -2.44
CA ALA A 20 -10.26 10.48 -2.68
C ALA A 20 -11.14 10.67 -1.44
N LEU A 21 -11.44 9.60 -0.68
CA LEU A 21 -12.17 9.69 0.59
C LEU A 21 -11.45 10.59 1.60
N VAL A 22 -10.13 10.41 1.75
CA VAL A 22 -9.33 11.28 2.62
C VAL A 22 -9.39 12.74 2.18
N VAL A 23 -9.29 12.99 0.87
CA VAL A 23 -9.36 14.35 0.31
C VAL A 23 -10.72 15.00 0.56
N VAL A 24 -11.82 14.26 0.40
CA VAL A 24 -13.18 14.76 0.67
C VAL A 24 -13.30 15.23 2.12
N VAL A 25 -12.86 14.42 3.07
CA VAL A 25 -12.92 14.76 4.49
C VAL A 25 -12.11 16.01 4.81
N HIS A 26 -10.89 16.11 4.30
CA HIS A 26 -10.06 17.28 4.53
C HIS A 26 -10.59 18.53 3.78
N ALA A 27 -11.24 18.35 2.62
CA ALA A 27 -11.90 19.45 1.94
C ALA A 27 -13.08 20.01 2.77
N CYS A 28 -13.87 19.13 3.41
CA CYS A 28 -14.90 19.53 4.36
C CYS A 28 -14.29 20.25 5.58
N TYR A 29 -13.24 19.67 6.16
CA TYR A 29 -12.55 20.27 7.32
C TYR A 29 -12.05 21.69 7.01
N TYR A 30 -11.30 21.89 5.91
CA TYR A 30 -10.77 23.20 5.56
C TYR A 30 -11.86 24.18 5.08
N SER A 31 -12.96 23.70 4.52
CA SER A 31 -14.11 24.53 4.18
C SER A 31 -14.78 25.03 5.46
N ALA A 32 -14.98 24.20 6.48
CA ALA A 32 -15.53 24.61 7.75
C ALA A 32 -14.62 25.59 8.49
N GLU A 33 -13.32 25.34 8.49
CA GLU A 33 -12.33 26.17 9.20
C GLU A 33 -12.16 27.56 8.57
N ARG A 34 -12.25 27.68 7.23
CA ARG A 34 -11.80 28.88 6.50
C ARG A 34 -12.88 29.59 5.72
N PHE A 35 -14.05 28.98 5.55
CA PHE A 35 -15.08 29.53 4.65
C PHE A 35 -16.48 29.53 5.26
N ASP A 36 -17.02 28.37 5.66
CA ASP A 36 -18.37 28.21 6.18
C ASP A 36 -18.41 27.14 7.27
N GLU A 37 -18.58 27.60 8.53
CA GLU A 37 -18.63 26.74 9.73
C GLU A 37 -19.75 25.68 9.71
N HIS A 38 -20.80 25.89 8.89
CA HIS A 38 -21.90 24.94 8.69
C HIS A 38 -21.49 23.75 7.81
N THR A 39 -20.28 23.76 7.22
CA THR A 39 -19.80 22.61 6.43
C THR A 39 -19.75 21.35 7.31
N PRO A 40 -20.39 20.25 6.93
CA PRO A 40 -20.41 19.02 7.71
C PRO A 40 -19.01 18.47 7.98
N GLN A 41 -18.73 18.13 9.23
CA GLN A 41 -17.51 17.44 9.62
C GLN A 41 -17.70 15.92 9.39
N LEU A 42 -16.82 15.35 8.61
CA LEU A 42 -16.89 13.94 8.17
C LEU A 42 -15.82 13.07 8.88
N ASP A 43 -15.43 13.40 10.10
CA ASP A 43 -14.32 12.78 10.82
C ASP A 43 -14.46 11.24 10.90
N ARG A 44 -15.69 10.77 11.14
CA ARG A 44 -15.99 9.32 11.18
C ARG A 44 -15.76 8.60 9.85
N ILE A 45 -15.92 9.29 8.72
CA ILE A 45 -15.72 8.75 7.38
C ILE A 45 -14.25 8.84 6.97
N GLY A 46 -13.51 9.81 7.56
CA GLY A 46 -12.09 10.06 7.27
C GLY A 46 -11.20 8.85 7.49
N GLY A 47 -11.50 8.07 8.50
CA GLY A 47 -10.80 6.83 8.80
C GLY A 47 -10.91 5.78 7.69
N LEU A 48 -12.04 5.71 6.96
CA LEU A 48 -12.29 4.65 5.96
C LEU A 48 -11.18 4.57 4.89
N GLY A 49 -10.75 5.72 4.37
CA GLY A 49 -9.67 5.78 3.39
C GLY A 49 -8.33 5.28 3.94
N VAL A 50 -8.02 5.65 5.18
CA VAL A 50 -6.79 5.23 5.88
C VAL A 50 -6.81 3.73 6.17
N TRP A 51 -7.89 3.21 6.72
CA TRP A 51 -8.06 1.79 7.03
C TRP A 51 -7.97 0.92 5.78
N LEU A 52 -8.53 1.41 4.67
CA LEU A 52 -8.41 0.76 3.37
C LEU A 52 -6.94 0.73 2.90
N PHE A 53 -6.19 1.83 3.08
CA PHE A 53 -4.75 1.85 2.77
C PHE A 53 -3.97 0.85 3.61
N PHE A 54 -4.25 0.70 4.91
CA PHE A 54 -3.56 -0.24 5.77
C PHE A 54 -3.84 -1.70 5.36
N ALA A 55 -5.10 -2.04 5.06
CA ALA A 55 -5.44 -3.36 4.57
C ALA A 55 -4.78 -3.67 3.21
N ILE A 56 -4.77 -2.70 2.29
CA ILE A 56 -4.04 -2.84 1.01
C ILE A 56 -2.54 -2.97 1.24
N SER A 57 -1.95 -2.22 2.18
CA SER A 57 -0.52 -2.31 2.50
C SER A 57 -0.18 -3.71 3.04
N GLY A 58 -0.96 -4.24 3.98
CA GLY A 58 -0.80 -5.61 4.47
C GLY A 58 -0.82 -6.65 3.35
N PHE A 59 -1.80 -6.56 2.45
CA PHE A 59 -1.90 -7.43 1.28
C PHE A 59 -0.68 -7.35 0.37
N VAL A 60 -0.31 -6.14 -0.06
CA VAL A 60 0.79 -5.92 -1.02
C VAL A 60 2.14 -6.31 -0.42
N MET A 61 2.37 -6.05 0.87
CA MET A 61 3.66 -6.34 1.50
C MET A 61 3.93 -7.83 1.64
N VAL A 62 2.91 -8.65 1.90
CA VAL A 62 3.06 -10.12 1.88
C VAL A 62 3.43 -10.59 0.47
N LEU A 63 2.75 -10.10 -0.58
CA LEU A 63 3.09 -10.49 -1.95
C LEU A 63 4.52 -10.09 -2.33
N VAL A 64 4.95 -8.88 -1.97
CA VAL A 64 6.32 -8.41 -2.23
C VAL A 64 7.35 -9.21 -1.43
N GLY A 65 7.07 -9.53 -0.18
CA GLY A 65 7.93 -10.37 0.66
C GLY A 65 8.10 -11.78 0.08
N ASP A 66 7.01 -12.39 -0.34
CA ASP A 66 7.01 -13.72 -0.96
C ASP A 66 7.78 -13.73 -2.30
N ASP A 67 7.62 -12.68 -3.13
CA ASP A 67 8.32 -12.58 -4.42
C ASP A 67 9.84 -12.36 -4.25
N LEU A 68 10.27 -11.72 -3.15
CA LEU A 68 11.68 -11.60 -2.78
C LEU A 68 12.24 -12.91 -2.22
N GLY A 69 11.39 -13.74 -1.63
CA GLY A 69 11.73 -15.04 -1.06
C GLY A 69 12.70 -14.95 0.12
N GLN A 70 13.21 -16.13 0.51
CA GLN A 70 14.17 -16.29 1.61
C GLN A 70 15.64 -16.12 1.17
N ALA A 71 15.89 -15.52 0.01
CA ALA A 71 17.24 -15.32 -0.51
C ALA A 71 18.07 -14.42 0.43
N PRO A 72 19.38 -14.67 0.57
CA PRO A 72 20.26 -13.78 1.33
C PRO A 72 20.14 -12.34 0.85
N GLY A 73 19.93 -11.39 1.78
CA GLY A 73 19.80 -9.97 1.48
C GLY A 73 18.41 -9.54 0.94
N SER A 74 17.41 -10.42 0.90
CA SER A 74 16.03 -10.06 0.53
C SER A 74 15.46 -8.93 1.40
N TRP A 75 15.74 -8.95 2.70
CA TRP A 75 15.32 -7.93 3.65
C TRP A 75 15.90 -6.54 3.35
N HIS A 76 17.18 -6.45 2.94
CA HIS A 76 17.77 -5.17 2.53
C HIS A 76 17.09 -4.61 1.28
N ARG A 77 16.78 -5.48 0.31
CA ARG A 77 16.08 -5.08 -0.91
C ARG A 77 14.67 -4.61 -0.60
N PHE A 78 13.97 -5.32 0.29
CA PHE A 78 12.66 -4.91 0.77
C PHE A 78 12.71 -3.54 1.45
N ALA A 79 13.53 -3.40 2.50
CA ALA A 79 13.66 -2.16 3.27
C ALA A 79 14.01 -0.97 2.38
N ARG A 80 15.06 -1.09 1.54
CA ARG A 80 15.51 -0.02 0.65
C ARG A 80 14.44 0.37 -0.38
N ALA A 81 13.69 -0.59 -0.91
CA ALA A 81 12.60 -0.30 -1.84
C ALA A 81 11.44 0.46 -1.17
N ARG A 82 11.12 0.14 0.10
CA ARG A 82 10.10 0.86 0.87
C ARG A 82 10.56 2.25 1.25
N LEU A 83 11.78 2.40 1.75
CA LEU A 83 12.39 3.69 2.05
C LEU A 83 12.42 4.59 0.80
N ALA A 84 12.89 4.09 -0.33
CA ALA A 84 12.91 4.85 -1.59
C ALA A 84 11.51 5.29 -2.04
N ARG A 85 10.46 4.56 -1.66
CA ARG A 85 9.07 4.86 -2.03
C ARG A 85 8.44 5.93 -1.14
N VAL A 86 8.68 5.87 0.17
CA VAL A 86 7.96 6.68 1.17
C VAL A 86 8.74 7.93 1.55
N VAL A 87 10.00 7.77 1.91
CA VAL A 87 10.80 8.83 2.55
C VAL A 87 10.92 10.11 1.72
N PRO A 88 11.24 10.07 0.41
CA PRO A 88 11.60 11.29 -0.30
C PRO A 88 10.49 12.33 -0.39
N LEU A 89 9.26 11.90 -0.71
CA LEU A 89 8.13 12.81 -0.81
C LEU A 89 7.68 13.30 0.57
N TYR A 90 7.67 12.42 1.57
CA TYR A 90 7.33 12.79 2.94
C TYR A 90 8.31 13.84 3.51
N TRP A 91 9.61 13.63 3.35
CA TRP A 91 10.61 14.60 3.76
C TRP A 91 10.45 15.94 3.05
N LEU A 92 10.14 15.94 1.76
CA LEU A 92 9.85 17.17 1.02
C LEU A 92 8.66 17.92 1.64
N MET A 93 7.55 17.22 1.93
CA MET A 93 6.36 17.85 2.53
C MET A 93 6.65 18.36 3.94
N THR A 94 7.39 17.60 4.75
CA THR A 94 7.83 18.04 6.08
C THR A 94 8.72 19.27 6.00
N THR A 95 9.67 19.32 5.05
CA THR A 95 10.54 20.48 4.81
C THR A 95 9.73 21.71 4.39
N ILE A 96 8.74 21.54 3.50
CA ILE A 96 7.83 22.64 3.12
C ILE A 96 7.07 23.17 4.33
N LYS A 97 6.56 22.29 5.21
CA LYS A 97 5.87 22.70 6.44
C LYS A 97 6.81 23.48 7.37
N VAL A 98 8.05 22.97 7.60
CA VAL A 98 9.05 23.68 8.41
C VAL A 98 9.32 25.07 7.82
N ALA A 99 9.58 25.15 6.51
CA ALA A 99 9.81 26.43 5.85
C ALA A 99 8.61 27.38 5.98
N ALA A 100 7.39 26.87 5.79
CA ALA A 100 6.17 27.67 5.93
C ALA A 100 6.01 28.22 7.35
N VAL A 101 6.28 27.40 8.38
CA VAL A 101 6.21 27.86 9.79
C VAL A 101 7.29 28.89 10.10
N VAL A 102 8.52 28.72 9.61
CA VAL A 102 9.61 29.68 9.81
C VAL A 102 9.33 31.03 9.13
N LEU A 103 8.75 30.99 7.93
CA LEU A 103 8.52 32.18 7.09
C LEU A 103 7.20 32.91 7.41
N ALA A 104 6.16 32.18 7.84
CA ALA A 104 4.80 32.68 7.95
C ALA A 104 4.09 32.18 9.23
N GLY A 105 4.80 31.93 10.30
CA GLY A 105 4.38 31.25 11.54
C GLY A 105 2.92 31.40 11.96
N SER A 106 2.42 32.64 12.10
CA SER A 106 1.06 32.91 12.54
C SER A 106 -0.04 32.50 11.55
N LEU A 107 0.29 32.25 10.28
CA LEU A 107 -0.66 31.85 9.23
C LEU A 107 -0.75 30.32 9.08
N VAL A 108 0.10 29.57 9.77
CA VAL A 108 0.18 28.13 9.65
C VAL A 108 -0.44 27.48 10.88
N VAL A 109 -1.46 26.66 10.66
CA VAL A 109 -2.13 25.88 11.74
C VAL A 109 -1.12 24.91 12.37
N ASN A 110 -1.14 24.82 13.71
CA ASN A 110 -0.18 24.02 14.49
C ASN A 110 1.27 24.40 14.17
N SER A 111 1.63 25.65 14.47
CA SER A 111 2.86 26.31 14.01
C SER A 111 4.07 26.17 14.94
N ALA A 112 3.93 25.48 16.06
CA ALA A 112 5.03 25.34 17.00
C ALA A 112 6.09 24.35 16.49
N LEU A 113 7.33 24.81 16.46
CA LEU A 113 8.50 24.00 16.08
C LEU A 113 9.38 23.77 17.31
N SER A 114 9.45 22.53 17.79
CA SER A 114 10.53 22.11 18.66
C SER A 114 11.56 21.29 17.87
N PRO A 115 12.86 21.39 18.15
CA PRO A 115 13.86 20.56 17.49
C PRO A 115 13.55 19.06 17.60
N GLY A 116 13.00 18.62 18.75
CA GLY A 116 12.62 17.24 19.00
C GLY A 116 11.49 16.77 18.08
N THR A 117 10.41 17.56 17.95
CA THR A 117 9.29 17.21 17.06
C THR A 117 9.68 17.21 15.59
N VAL A 118 10.57 18.12 15.18
CA VAL A 118 11.09 18.15 13.82
C VAL A 118 11.89 16.89 13.52
N ILE A 119 12.87 16.54 14.37
CA ILE A 119 13.69 15.33 14.20
C ILE A 119 12.82 14.07 14.23
N ALA A 120 11.91 13.95 15.18
CA ALA A 120 11.00 12.82 15.32
C ALA A 120 10.14 12.67 14.04
N SER A 121 9.62 13.77 13.48
CA SER A 121 8.86 13.75 12.24
C SER A 121 9.67 13.19 11.06
N TYR A 122 10.91 13.66 10.84
CA TYR A 122 11.76 13.12 9.77
C TYR A 122 12.09 11.65 9.95
N LEU A 123 12.17 11.17 11.20
CA LEU A 123 12.47 9.77 11.53
C LEU A 123 11.24 8.87 11.66
N PHE A 124 10.04 9.38 11.41
CA PHE A 124 8.77 8.65 11.61
C PHE A 124 8.60 8.13 13.04
N ILE A 125 9.08 8.88 14.01
CA ILE A 125 8.95 8.58 15.45
C ILE A 125 7.74 9.35 15.99
N PRO A 126 6.83 8.70 16.76
CA PRO A 126 5.72 9.41 17.37
C PRO A 126 6.24 10.43 18.41
N SER A 127 5.71 11.65 18.37
CA SER A 127 6.07 12.73 19.29
C SER A 127 4.84 13.55 19.66
N HIS A 128 4.84 14.12 20.88
CA HIS A 128 3.80 15.05 21.28
C HIS A 128 4.03 16.40 20.59
N ASP A 129 2.93 17.02 20.14
CA ASP A 129 2.89 18.43 19.80
C ASP A 129 2.70 19.29 21.08
N GLU A 130 2.63 20.62 20.95
CA GLU A 130 2.42 21.52 22.08
C GLU A 130 1.05 21.37 22.74
N ALA A 131 0.05 20.87 22.03
CA ALA A 131 -1.27 20.58 22.56
C ALA A 131 -1.32 19.21 23.28
N GLY A 132 -0.19 18.48 23.32
CA GLY A 132 -0.10 17.13 23.90
C GLY A 132 -0.64 16.02 22.99
N ALA A 133 -1.10 16.33 21.79
CA ALA A 133 -1.53 15.33 20.82
C ALA A 133 -0.32 14.67 20.13
N ILE A 134 -0.44 13.38 19.80
CA ILE A 134 0.66 12.65 19.14
C ILE A 134 0.47 12.74 17.63
N HIS A 135 1.07 13.76 17.03
CA HIS A 135 1.06 13.98 15.59
C HIS A 135 2.45 14.37 15.08
N PRO A 136 2.89 13.85 13.93
CA PRO A 136 4.06 14.37 13.25
C PRO A 136 3.78 15.78 12.74
N LEU A 137 4.83 16.54 12.50
CA LEU A 137 4.75 17.91 12.01
C LEU A 137 3.91 18.04 10.71
N TRP A 138 4.02 17.09 9.81
CA TRP A 138 3.11 16.92 8.68
C TRP A 138 1.92 16.05 9.08
N GLY A 139 0.78 16.66 9.42
CA GLY A 139 -0.33 16.02 10.12
C GLY A 139 -0.72 14.64 9.58
N VAL A 140 -0.98 14.51 8.26
CA VAL A 140 -1.35 13.21 7.65
C VAL A 140 -0.25 12.15 7.72
N GLY A 141 0.96 12.52 8.10
CA GLY A 141 2.09 11.60 8.28
C GLY A 141 1.91 10.61 9.43
N TRP A 142 0.93 10.80 10.33
CA TRP A 142 0.65 9.85 11.40
C TRP A 142 0.43 8.42 10.88
N THR A 143 -0.20 8.28 9.71
CA THR A 143 -0.40 6.97 9.08
C THR A 143 0.90 6.35 8.59
N LEU A 144 1.85 7.20 8.14
CA LEU A 144 3.17 6.75 7.71
C LEU A 144 4.03 6.27 8.88
N VAL A 145 3.81 6.79 10.11
CA VAL A 145 4.45 6.27 11.32
C VAL A 145 4.06 4.79 11.53
N PHE A 146 2.76 4.45 11.43
CA PHE A 146 2.31 3.05 11.47
C PHE A 146 2.85 2.23 10.29
N GLU A 147 2.82 2.80 9.09
CA GLU A 147 3.29 2.10 7.89
C GLU A 147 4.79 1.78 7.98
N MET A 148 5.60 2.70 8.47
CA MET A 148 7.04 2.48 8.66
C MET A 148 7.34 1.45 9.75
N ALA A 149 6.58 1.45 10.86
CA ALA A 149 6.67 0.41 11.87
C ALA A 149 6.31 -0.98 11.29
N PHE A 150 5.25 -1.06 10.50
CA PHE A 150 4.86 -2.28 9.80
C PHE A 150 5.95 -2.76 8.82
N TYR A 151 6.58 -1.84 8.06
CA TYR A 151 7.70 -2.18 7.18
C TYR A 151 8.93 -2.66 7.97
N ALA A 152 9.18 -2.11 9.15
CA ALA A 152 10.24 -2.59 10.02
C ALA A 152 9.98 -4.04 10.50
N LEU A 153 8.75 -4.37 10.90
CA LEU A 153 8.34 -5.73 11.27
C LEU A 153 8.49 -6.70 10.08
N MET A 154 8.02 -6.32 8.90
CA MET A 154 8.19 -7.12 7.68
C MET A 154 9.66 -7.33 7.34
N THR A 155 10.49 -6.28 7.47
CA THR A 155 11.92 -6.36 7.25
C THR A 155 12.58 -7.31 8.25
N LEU A 156 12.20 -7.23 9.52
CA LEU A 156 12.70 -8.11 10.58
C LEU A 156 12.35 -9.57 10.28
N ALA A 157 11.09 -9.86 9.93
CA ALA A 157 10.66 -11.20 9.56
C ALA A 157 11.51 -11.81 8.43
N LEU A 158 11.77 -11.03 7.37
CA LEU A 158 12.63 -11.43 6.26
C LEU A 158 14.09 -11.59 6.68
N ALA A 159 14.60 -10.77 7.60
CA ALA A 159 15.99 -10.83 8.07
C ALA A 159 16.26 -12.09 8.89
N ILE A 160 15.34 -12.44 9.80
CA ILE A 160 15.43 -13.63 10.63
C ILE A 160 14.82 -14.87 9.97
N ARG A 161 14.34 -14.72 8.72
CA ARG A 161 13.79 -15.80 7.88
C ARG A 161 12.58 -16.53 8.50
N ILE A 162 11.76 -15.79 9.23
CA ILE A 162 10.48 -16.27 9.75
C ILE A 162 9.37 -15.84 8.79
N ASP A 163 8.29 -16.62 8.72
CA ASP A 163 7.10 -16.23 7.96
C ASP A 163 6.58 -14.86 8.45
N PRO A 164 6.42 -13.87 7.55
CA PRO A 164 5.97 -12.54 7.96
C PRO A 164 4.64 -12.53 8.71
N LEU A 165 3.69 -13.40 8.34
CA LEU A 165 2.42 -13.48 9.07
C LEU A 165 2.62 -14.04 10.48
N ALA A 166 3.48 -15.05 10.65
CA ALA A 166 3.76 -15.64 11.97
C ALA A 166 4.40 -14.64 12.92
N LEU A 167 5.27 -13.73 12.42
CA LEU A 167 5.87 -12.68 13.26
C LEU A 167 4.90 -11.51 13.49
N CYS A 168 4.26 -11.01 12.43
CA CYS A 168 3.46 -9.78 12.52
C CYS A 168 2.13 -10.00 13.23
N ALA A 169 1.44 -11.15 13.03
CA ALA A 169 0.12 -11.37 13.59
C ALA A 169 0.08 -11.23 15.13
N PRO A 170 0.94 -11.89 15.92
CA PRO A 170 0.92 -11.71 17.38
C PRO A 170 1.28 -10.28 17.79
N ILE A 171 2.25 -9.63 17.13
CA ILE A 171 2.67 -8.27 17.48
C ILE A 171 1.56 -7.26 17.18
N LEU A 172 0.92 -7.34 16.02
CA LEU A 172 -0.18 -6.43 15.65
C LEU A 172 -1.42 -6.65 16.54
N THR A 173 -1.70 -7.90 16.90
CA THR A 173 -2.81 -8.23 17.83
C THR A 173 -2.52 -7.73 19.23
N LEU A 174 -1.29 -7.89 19.73
CA LEU A 174 -0.87 -7.37 21.04
C LEU A 174 -0.91 -5.83 21.06
N ALA A 175 -0.46 -5.16 19.98
CA ALA A 175 -0.55 -3.72 19.85
C ALA A 175 -2.02 -3.24 19.90
N ALA A 176 -2.92 -3.93 19.20
CA ALA A 176 -4.34 -3.66 19.26
C ALA A 176 -4.92 -3.87 20.66
N ALA A 177 -4.59 -4.97 21.33
CA ALA A 177 -5.05 -5.26 22.69
C ALA A 177 -4.49 -4.25 23.72
N ALA A 178 -3.22 -3.84 23.57
CA ALA A 178 -2.59 -2.84 24.42
C ALA A 178 -3.29 -1.47 24.36
N SER A 179 -4.08 -1.23 23.32
CA SER A 179 -4.90 -0.01 23.22
C SER A 179 -5.93 0.15 24.34
N LEU A 180 -6.37 -0.96 24.96
CA LEU A 180 -7.24 -0.94 26.13
C LEU A 180 -6.54 -0.39 27.40
N LEU A 181 -5.22 -0.47 27.43
CA LEU A 181 -4.38 -0.02 28.54
C LEU A 181 -3.78 1.38 28.30
N ARG A 182 -4.11 2.00 27.16
CA ARG A 182 -3.54 3.30 26.79
C ARG A 182 -3.97 4.38 27.80
N PRO A 183 -3.02 4.99 28.51
CA PRO A 183 -3.33 6.06 29.46
C PRO A 183 -3.75 7.32 28.73
N ALA A 184 -4.56 8.16 29.39
CA ALA A 184 -4.97 9.46 28.86
C ALA A 184 -3.77 10.40 28.63
N THR A 185 -2.75 10.29 29.48
CA THR A 185 -1.47 10.98 29.38
C THR A 185 -0.34 9.97 29.51
N GLY A 186 0.69 10.08 28.69
CA GLY A 186 1.77 9.11 28.73
C GLY A 186 2.80 9.30 27.62
N SER A 187 3.72 8.35 27.52
CA SER A 187 4.75 8.36 26.47
C SER A 187 4.14 8.28 25.06
N ALA A 188 4.73 9.01 24.12
CA ALA A 188 4.34 8.97 22.72
C ALA A 188 4.38 7.55 22.09
N TRP A 189 5.11 6.59 22.68
CA TRP A 189 5.15 5.20 22.23
C TRP A 189 3.80 4.47 22.34
N TRP A 190 2.89 4.93 23.21
CA TRP A 190 1.52 4.44 23.24
C TRP A 190 0.74 4.69 21.96
N PHE A 191 1.29 5.48 21.04
CA PHE A 191 0.76 5.69 19.70
C PHE A 191 0.59 4.35 18.94
N TYR A 192 1.53 3.44 19.09
CA TYR A 192 1.46 2.13 18.43
C TYR A 192 0.43 1.16 19.03
N ALA A 193 -0.04 1.44 20.24
CA ALA A 193 -1.13 0.69 20.87
C ALA A 193 -2.48 1.16 20.31
N ASP A 194 -2.83 0.65 19.14
CA ASP A 194 -4.03 1.04 18.40
C ASP A 194 -4.57 -0.12 17.58
N ASP A 195 -5.91 -0.27 17.55
CA ASP A 195 -6.60 -1.35 16.82
C ASP A 195 -6.51 -1.19 15.30
N VAL A 196 -6.15 -0.01 14.82
CA VAL A 196 -5.88 0.24 13.39
C VAL A 196 -4.81 -0.70 12.82
N THR A 197 -3.92 -1.24 13.67
CA THR A 197 -2.91 -2.23 13.28
C THR A 197 -3.51 -3.52 12.74
N LEU A 198 -4.74 -3.88 13.14
CA LEU A 198 -5.43 -5.08 12.67
C LEU A 198 -5.88 -5.00 11.21
N TYR A 199 -5.96 -3.80 10.61
CA TYR A 199 -6.20 -3.68 9.17
C TYR A 199 -5.00 -4.18 8.35
N PHE A 200 -3.76 -3.96 8.80
CA PHE A 200 -2.59 -4.60 8.18
C PHE A 200 -2.70 -6.12 8.25
N LEU A 201 -3.08 -6.66 9.42
CA LEU A 201 -3.26 -8.10 9.61
C LEU A 201 -4.36 -8.66 8.68
N ALA A 202 -5.49 -7.98 8.54
CA ALA A 202 -6.54 -8.37 7.62
C ALA A 202 -6.02 -8.47 6.18
N GLY A 203 -5.24 -7.47 5.73
CA GLY A 203 -4.57 -7.50 4.42
C GLY A 203 -3.61 -8.68 4.26
N MET A 204 -2.80 -8.98 5.28
CA MET A 204 -1.88 -10.12 5.27
C MET A 204 -2.63 -11.46 5.17
N VAL A 205 -3.73 -11.62 5.90
CA VAL A 205 -4.59 -12.80 5.85
C VAL A 205 -5.20 -12.97 4.46
N ILE A 206 -5.67 -11.88 3.84
CA ILE A 206 -6.18 -11.90 2.47
C ILE A 206 -5.11 -12.38 1.49
N ALA A 207 -3.87 -11.89 1.61
CA ALA A 207 -2.77 -12.30 0.74
C ALA A 207 -2.46 -13.80 0.85
N ARG A 208 -2.37 -14.31 2.08
CA ARG A 208 -2.12 -15.74 2.34
C ARG A 208 -3.25 -16.62 1.83
N GLY A 209 -4.50 -16.23 2.10
CA GLY A 209 -5.69 -16.94 1.64
C GLY A 209 -5.80 -16.98 0.12
N TRP A 210 -5.49 -15.89 -0.55
CA TRP A 210 -5.45 -15.80 -2.01
C TRP A 210 -4.37 -16.73 -2.60
N ARG A 211 -3.14 -16.69 -2.08
CA ARG A 211 -2.04 -17.59 -2.51
C ARG A 211 -2.38 -19.05 -2.28
N ALA A 212 -2.96 -19.38 -1.14
CA ALA A 212 -3.36 -20.74 -0.77
C ALA A 212 -4.66 -21.21 -1.45
N ARG A 213 -5.36 -20.32 -2.18
CA ARG A 213 -6.68 -20.58 -2.78
C ARG A 213 -7.73 -21.08 -1.77
N ARG A 214 -7.74 -20.49 -0.56
CA ARG A 214 -8.63 -20.87 0.56
C ARG A 214 -9.59 -19.73 0.93
N PRO A 215 -10.60 -19.39 0.08
CA PRO A 215 -11.48 -18.25 0.32
C PRO A 215 -12.30 -18.40 1.61
N VAL A 216 -12.86 -19.57 1.89
CA VAL A 216 -13.69 -19.80 3.08
C VAL A 216 -12.89 -19.56 4.37
N LEU A 217 -11.68 -20.16 4.47
CA LEU A 217 -10.82 -19.96 5.63
C LEU A 217 -10.44 -18.49 5.79
N THR A 218 -10.19 -17.79 4.68
CA THR A 218 -9.91 -16.36 4.69
C THR A 218 -11.07 -15.56 5.25
N VAL A 219 -12.29 -15.82 4.78
CA VAL A 219 -13.51 -15.13 5.29
C VAL A 219 -13.72 -15.38 6.77
N LEU A 220 -13.54 -16.63 7.25
CA LEU A 220 -13.64 -16.96 8.67
C LEU A 220 -12.58 -16.21 9.50
N SER A 221 -11.36 -16.16 9.03
CA SER A 221 -10.27 -15.42 9.71
C SER A 221 -10.54 -13.91 9.76
N LEU A 222 -11.07 -13.32 8.66
CA LEU A 222 -11.46 -11.91 8.63
C LEU A 222 -12.63 -11.63 9.56
N GLY A 223 -13.59 -12.56 9.66
CA GLY A 223 -14.68 -12.50 10.65
C GLY A 223 -14.14 -12.46 12.08
N GLY A 224 -13.16 -13.32 12.41
CA GLY A 224 -12.49 -13.30 13.71
C GLY A 224 -11.79 -11.98 14.02
N ILE A 225 -11.06 -11.40 13.03
CA ILE A 225 -10.43 -10.09 13.17
C ILE A 225 -11.49 -8.99 13.41
N ALA A 226 -12.57 -8.98 12.64
CA ALA A 226 -13.64 -7.99 12.78
C ALA A 226 -14.34 -8.09 14.15
N VAL A 227 -14.60 -9.31 14.63
CA VAL A 227 -15.13 -9.54 16.00
C VAL A 227 -14.14 -9.01 17.05
N CYS A 228 -12.84 -9.30 16.91
CA CYS A 228 -11.82 -8.78 17.82
C CYS A 228 -11.83 -7.24 17.85
N MET A 229 -11.87 -6.57 16.70
CA MET A 229 -11.93 -5.11 16.61
C MET A 229 -13.23 -4.56 17.22
N GLY A 230 -14.36 -5.17 16.95
CA GLY A 230 -15.65 -4.77 17.53
C GLY A 230 -15.65 -4.93 19.05
N THR A 231 -15.07 -6.01 19.58
CA THR A 231 -14.90 -6.22 21.03
C THR A 231 -13.99 -5.16 21.65
N LEU A 232 -12.84 -4.87 21.03
CA LEU A 232 -11.93 -3.81 21.51
C LEU A 232 -12.62 -2.46 21.53
N ALA A 233 -13.40 -2.13 20.49
CA ALA A 233 -14.15 -0.88 20.42
C ALA A 233 -15.24 -0.80 21.51
N SER A 234 -15.98 -1.87 21.74
CA SER A 234 -17.04 -1.90 22.76
C SER A 234 -16.51 -1.83 24.19
N LEU A 235 -15.30 -2.33 24.44
CA LEU A 235 -14.62 -2.20 25.74
C LEU A 235 -14.11 -0.79 26.04
N ARG A 236 -13.91 0.03 25.00
CA ARG A 236 -13.45 1.44 25.13
C ARG A 236 -14.59 2.41 25.31
N VAL A 237 -15.74 2.15 24.72
CA VAL A 237 -16.90 3.03 24.71
C VAL A 237 -18.04 2.29 25.36
N GLU A 238 -18.67 2.88 26.38
CA GLU A 238 -19.82 2.27 27.11
C GLU A 238 -21.05 1.98 26.22
N ARG A 239 -21.05 2.47 24.99
CA ARG A 239 -22.08 2.20 23.99
C ARG A 239 -21.49 1.38 22.84
N LEU A 240 -22.14 0.25 22.55
CA LEU A 240 -21.86 -0.56 21.36
C LEU A 240 -22.15 0.29 20.11
N GLU A 241 -21.12 0.94 19.57
CA GLU A 241 -21.26 1.57 18.26
C GLU A 241 -21.25 0.45 17.21
N VAL A 242 -22.41 0.11 16.67
CA VAL A 242 -22.57 -0.89 15.60
C VAL A 242 -21.60 -0.62 14.45
N LEU A 243 -21.31 0.66 14.16
CA LEU A 243 -20.33 1.07 13.15
C LEU A 243 -18.91 0.57 13.45
N ALA A 244 -18.50 0.51 14.73
CA ALA A 244 -17.16 0.04 15.09
C ALA A 244 -16.96 -1.46 14.81
N ALA A 245 -17.99 -2.25 14.83
CA ALA A 245 -17.93 -3.67 14.47
C ALA A 245 -18.13 -3.90 12.96
N VAL A 246 -18.97 -3.10 12.31
CA VAL A 246 -19.31 -3.28 10.88
C VAL A 246 -18.20 -2.77 9.96
N VAL A 247 -17.56 -1.65 10.28
CA VAL A 247 -16.54 -1.04 9.40
C VAL A 247 -15.35 -1.96 9.13
N PRO A 248 -14.72 -2.64 10.10
CA PRO A 248 -13.65 -3.60 9.84
C PRO A 248 -14.09 -4.73 8.90
N LEU A 249 -15.32 -5.21 9.07
CA LEU A 249 -15.88 -6.25 8.21
C LEU A 249 -16.03 -5.74 6.77
N VAL A 250 -16.59 -4.53 6.59
CA VAL A 250 -16.79 -3.91 5.28
C VAL A 250 -15.45 -3.67 4.59
N ILE A 251 -14.46 -3.07 5.25
CA ILE A 251 -13.13 -2.84 4.69
C ILE A 251 -12.48 -4.16 4.26
N SER A 252 -12.53 -5.17 5.13
CA SER A 252 -11.99 -6.50 4.83
C SER A 252 -12.69 -7.15 3.64
N ALA A 253 -14.03 -7.07 3.59
CA ALA A 253 -14.84 -7.61 2.49
C ALA A 253 -14.56 -6.91 1.16
N VAL A 254 -14.39 -5.59 1.17
CA VAL A 254 -14.05 -4.80 -0.02
C VAL A 254 -12.69 -5.19 -0.58
N VAL A 255 -11.64 -5.28 0.26
CA VAL A 255 -10.30 -5.69 -0.19
C VAL A 255 -10.29 -7.15 -0.63
N PHE A 256 -10.94 -8.05 0.12
CA PHE A 256 -11.11 -9.45 -0.25
C PHE A 256 -11.77 -9.57 -1.64
N SER A 257 -12.91 -8.92 -1.84
CA SER A 257 -13.63 -8.96 -3.12
C SER A 257 -12.81 -8.41 -4.27
N ALA A 258 -12.07 -7.31 -4.05
CA ALA A 258 -11.19 -6.73 -5.05
C ALA A 258 -10.09 -7.72 -5.48
N VAL A 259 -9.55 -8.49 -4.55
CA VAL A 259 -8.49 -9.47 -4.85
C VAL A 259 -9.05 -10.67 -5.63
N TRP A 260 -10.21 -11.22 -5.20
CA TRP A 260 -10.78 -12.42 -5.84
C TRP A 260 -11.51 -12.14 -7.16
N LEU A 261 -11.96 -10.90 -7.37
CA LEU A 261 -12.65 -10.50 -8.59
C LEU A 261 -11.74 -9.83 -9.62
N ASP A 262 -10.46 -9.58 -9.30
CA ASP A 262 -9.56 -8.82 -10.19
C ASP A 262 -9.43 -9.42 -11.59
N ASP A 263 -9.30 -10.74 -11.70
CA ASP A 263 -9.20 -11.43 -12.99
C ASP A 263 -10.47 -11.30 -13.84
N ARG A 264 -11.64 -11.16 -13.20
CA ARG A 264 -12.94 -11.10 -13.88
C ARG A 264 -13.30 -9.68 -14.32
N ILE A 265 -13.23 -8.72 -13.41
CA ILE A 265 -13.72 -7.36 -13.62
C ILE A 265 -12.61 -6.30 -13.65
N GLY A 266 -11.39 -6.60 -13.22
CA GLY A 266 -10.28 -5.65 -13.23
C GLY A 266 -9.96 -5.11 -14.64
N ARG A 267 -10.21 -5.90 -15.69
CA ARG A 267 -10.05 -5.47 -17.09
C ARG A 267 -10.90 -4.24 -17.48
N PHE A 268 -12.01 -4.01 -16.78
CA PHE A 268 -12.91 -2.90 -17.03
C PHE A 268 -12.50 -1.62 -16.28
N VAL A 269 -11.51 -1.67 -15.41
CA VAL A 269 -11.02 -0.48 -14.68
C VAL A 269 -10.45 0.52 -15.70
N PRO A 270 -11.00 1.75 -15.77
CA PRO A 270 -10.56 2.76 -16.72
C PRO A 270 -9.12 3.20 -16.48
N ARG A 271 -8.43 3.61 -17.55
CA ARG A 271 -7.02 4.06 -17.47
C ARG A 271 -6.81 5.25 -16.53
N TRP A 272 -7.77 6.16 -16.44
CA TRP A 272 -7.67 7.31 -15.53
C TRP A 272 -7.74 6.88 -14.06
N VAL A 273 -8.54 5.86 -13.71
CA VAL A 273 -8.58 5.29 -12.37
C VAL A 273 -7.23 4.62 -12.03
N MET A 274 -6.65 3.90 -12.99
CA MET A 274 -5.32 3.31 -12.83
C MET A 274 -4.24 4.37 -12.60
N ALA A 275 -4.31 5.49 -13.32
CA ALA A 275 -3.42 6.63 -13.14
C ALA A 275 -3.62 7.28 -11.76
N GLY A 276 -4.88 7.43 -11.31
CA GLY A 276 -5.23 7.91 -9.98
C GLY A 276 -4.69 7.00 -8.87
N GLY A 277 -4.82 5.68 -9.03
CA GLY A 277 -4.24 4.71 -8.09
C GLY A 277 -2.71 4.78 -8.01
N ALA A 278 -2.04 5.00 -9.13
CA ALA A 278 -0.59 5.23 -9.16
C ALA A 278 -0.20 6.54 -8.47
N ALA A 279 -1.03 7.58 -8.60
CA ALA A 279 -0.83 8.90 -8.00
C ALA A 279 -1.35 9.01 -6.55
N SER A 280 -2.01 7.97 -6.01
CA SER A 280 -2.68 8.02 -4.70
C SER A 280 -1.78 8.45 -3.54
N TYR A 281 -0.50 8.08 -3.57
CA TYR A 281 0.46 8.49 -2.56
C TYR A 281 0.79 9.99 -2.65
N ALA A 282 1.01 10.50 -3.86
CA ALA A 282 1.21 11.93 -4.08
C ALA A 282 -0.03 12.72 -3.67
N LEU A 283 -1.24 12.28 -4.06
CA LEU A 283 -2.50 12.87 -3.64
C LEU A 283 -2.60 12.93 -2.11
N TYR A 284 -2.33 11.80 -1.44
CA TYR A 284 -2.40 11.70 0.01
C TYR A 284 -1.44 12.64 0.74
N LEU A 285 -0.23 12.85 0.23
CA LEU A 285 0.74 13.73 0.90
C LEU A 285 0.61 15.20 0.53
N VAL A 286 0.15 15.52 -0.68
CA VAL A 286 0.11 16.90 -1.17
C VAL A 286 -1.20 17.62 -0.83
N HIS A 287 -2.32 16.88 -0.62
CA HIS A 287 -3.61 17.52 -0.41
C HIS A 287 -3.67 18.49 0.78
N PRO A 288 -3.01 18.26 1.96
CA PRO A 288 -3.11 19.23 3.05
C PRO A 288 -2.45 20.59 2.75
N LEU A 289 -1.55 20.61 1.76
CA LEU A 289 -0.93 21.86 1.30
C LEU A 289 -1.89 22.66 0.40
N LEU A 290 -2.68 21.99 -0.40
CA LEU A 290 -3.45 22.61 -1.47
C LEU A 290 -4.96 22.72 -1.15
N ALA A 291 -5.50 21.81 -0.35
CA ALA A 291 -6.93 21.78 -0.02
C ALA A 291 -7.43 23.07 0.68
N PRO A 292 -6.65 23.74 1.55
CA PRO A 292 -7.09 25.00 2.15
C PRO A 292 -7.10 26.19 1.19
N VAL A 293 -6.47 26.07 0.00
CA VAL A 293 -6.30 27.21 -0.94
C VAL A 293 -7.62 27.69 -1.51
N VAL A 294 -8.49 26.76 -1.93
CA VAL A 294 -9.78 27.12 -2.55
C VAL A 294 -10.71 27.83 -1.55
N PRO A 295 -11.00 27.27 -0.35
CA PRO A 295 -11.85 27.95 0.62
C PRO A 295 -11.25 29.29 1.10
N ALA A 296 -9.92 29.36 1.30
CA ALA A 296 -9.26 30.59 1.69
C ALA A 296 -9.34 31.69 0.59
N ALA A 297 -9.16 31.31 -0.67
CA ALA A 297 -9.27 32.24 -1.80
C ALA A 297 -10.70 32.80 -1.95
N LEU A 298 -11.73 31.97 -1.81
CA LEU A 298 -13.13 32.40 -1.86
C LEU A 298 -13.48 33.30 -0.69
N ALA A 299 -13.00 33.01 0.52
CA ALA A 299 -13.16 33.85 1.69
C ALA A 299 -12.48 35.22 1.50
N ALA A 300 -11.27 35.25 0.95
CA ALA A 300 -10.53 36.49 0.71
C ALA A 300 -11.22 37.45 -0.26
N VAL A 301 -12.03 36.94 -1.20
CA VAL A 301 -12.83 37.79 -2.12
C VAL A 301 -14.27 38.00 -1.65
N GLY A 302 -14.61 37.57 -0.42
CA GLY A 302 -15.93 37.74 0.15
C GLY A 302 -17.04 36.92 -0.52
N ALA A 303 -16.70 35.80 -1.18
CA ALA A 303 -17.64 34.98 -1.94
C ALA A 303 -18.46 34.01 -1.06
N TYR A 304 -18.89 34.45 0.14
CA TYR A 304 -19.65 33.64 1.12
C TYR A 304 -21.05 33.22 0.66
N TRP A 305 -21.51 33.74 -0.46
CA TRP A 305 -22.75 33.33 -1.12
C TRP A 305 -22.63 31.96 -1.82
N VAL A 306 -21.40 31.46 -2.04
CA VAL A 306 -21.17 30.15 -2.66
C VAL A 306 -21.48 29.05 -1.63
N PRO A 307 -22.36 28.08 -1.91
CA PRO A 307 -22.67 27.03 -0.98
C PRO A 307 -21.45 26.15 -0.67
N TRP A 308 -21.31 25.71 0.57
CA TRP A 308 -20.17 24.88 1.04
C TRP A 308 -19.92 23.64 0.17
N PHE A 309 -20.98 22.96 -0.30
CA PHE A 309 -20.82 21.76 -1.14
C PHE A 309 -20.17 22.06 -2.50
N VAL A 310 -20.35 23.26 -3.03
CA VAL A 310 -19.68 23.71 -4.25
C VAL A 310 -18.20 23.95 -3.97
N VAL A 311 -17.87 24.60 -2.85
CA VAL A 311 -16.48 24.81 -2.41
C VAL A 311 -15.76 23.48 -2.24
N VAL A 312 -16.38 22.53 -1.52
CA VAL A 312 -15.84 21.18 -1.33
C VAL A 312 -15.65 20.46 -2.67
N THR A 313 -16.65 20.54 -3.57
CA THR A 313 -16.56 19.87 -4.88
C THR A 313 -15.42 20.44 -5.74
N ILE A 314 -15.26 21.77 -5.77
CA ILE A 314 -14.16 22.43 -6.49
C ILE A 314 -12.82 22.02 -5.88
N THR A 315 -12.71 22.01 -4.54
CA THR A 315 -11.50 21.62 -3.82
C THR A 315 -11.11 20.18 -4.16
N VAL A 316 -12.05 19.24 -4.04
CA VAL A 316 -11.82 17.83 -4.38
C VAL A 316 -11.42 17.68 -5.85
N GLY A 317 -12.16 18.32 -6.78
CA GLY A 317 -11.85 18.29 -8.20
C GLY A 317 -10.45 18.81 -8.53
N ALA A 318 -10.07 19.94 -7.92
CA ALA A 318 -8.72 20.50 -8.06
C ALA A 318 -7.63 19.54 -7.54
N MET A 319 -7.83 18.91 -6.36
CA MET A 319 -6.87 17.95 -5.83
C MET A 319 -6.72 16.70 -6.70
N LEU A 320 -7.83 16.16 -7.20
CA LEU A 320 -7.80 15.01 -8.10
C LEU A 320 -7.11 15.34 -9.43
N ALA A 321 -7.25 16.57 -9.93
CA ALA A 321 -6.57 17.04 -11.15
C ALA A 321 -5.06 17.28 -10.92
N VAL A 322 -4.67 17.80 -9.75
CA VAL A 322 -3.26 18.07 -9.42
C VAL A 322 -2.48 16.79 -9.10
N ALA A 323 -3.14 15.75 -8.57
CA ALA A 323 -2.48 14.53 -8.14
C ALA A 323 -1.63 13.84 -9.23
N PRO A 324 -2.09 13.63 -10.47
CA PRO A 324 -1.27 13.06 -11.54
C PRO A 324 -0.04 13.93 -11.88
N ILE A 325 -0.19 15.24 -11.79
CA ILE A 325 0.88 16.22 -12.03
C ILE A 325 1.94 16.08 -10.94
N ALA A 326 1.53 16.15 -9.67
CA ALA A 326 2.42 15.97 -8.52
C ALA A 326 3.12 14.60 -8.57
N HIS A 327 2.40 13.52 -8.93
CA HIS A 327 3.00 12.21 -9.11
C HIS A 327 4.05 12.18 -10.22
N ARG A 328 3.74 12.76 -11.40
CA ARG A 328 4.63 12.72 -12.57
C ARG A 328 5.90 13.54 -12.36
N PHE A 329 5.77 14.75 -11.80
CA PHE A 329 6.85 15.75 -11.77
C PHE A 329 7.58 15.82 -10.42
N VAL A 330 6.99 15.31 -9.33
CA VAL A 330 7.59 15.35 -8.00
C VAL A 330 7.83 13.94 -7.45
N ASP A 331 6.76 13.17 -7.15
CA ASP A 331 6.87 11.86 -6.50
C ASP A 331 7.72 10.87 -7.31
N ARG A 332 7.42 10.72 -8.59
CA ARG A 332 8.10 9.76 -9.45
C ARG A 332 9.59 10.06 -9.68
N PRO A 333 10.02 11.30 -9.92
CA PRO A 333 11.45 11.65 -9.98
C PRO A 333 12.17 11.39 -8.66
N LEU A 334 11.61 11.82 -7.52
CA LEU A 334 12.16 11.60 -6.19
C LEU A 334 12.34 10.11 -5.87
N THR A 335 11.28 9.32 -6.06
CA THR A 335 11.31 7.87 -5.87
C THR A 335 12.33 7.19 -6.77
N ARG A 336 12.47 7.63 -8.03
CA ARG A 336 13.47 7.08 -8.96
C ARG A 336 14.89 7.45 -8.55
N GLY A 337 15.11 8.69 -8.12
CA GLY A 337 16.41 9.15 -7.59
C GLY A 337 16.85 8.34 -6.38
N ALA A 338 15.97 8.23 -5.38
CA ALA A 338 16.21 7.42 -4.19
C ALA A 338 16.43 5.94 -4.51
N SER A 339 15.65 5.37 -5.44
CA SER A 339 15.83 3.98 -5.85
C SER A 339 17.19 3.74 -6.53
N ARG A 340 17.71 4.70 -7.28
CA ARG A 340 19.06 4.60 -7.90
C ARG A 340 20.17 4.60 -6.86
N LEU A 341 20.01 5.37 -5.80
CA LEU A 341 20.95 5.46 -4.70
C LEU A 341 20.92 4.23 -3.79
N LEU A 342 19.71 3.80 -3.42
CA LEU A 342 19.52 2.73 -2.43
C LEU A 342 19.58 1.32 -3.03
N LEU A 343 19.34 1.16 -4.34
CA LEU A 343 19.31 -0.13 -5.05
C LEU A 343 20.31 -0.15 -6.22
N PRO A 344 21.62 0.10 -5.99
CA PRO A 344 22.63 0.02 -7.04
C PRO A 344 22.71 -1.43 -7.54
N GLY A 345 22.40 -1.70 -8.79
CA GLY A 345 22.44 -3.04 -9.38
C GLY A 345 21.16 -3.54 -10.05
N ALA A 346 20.04 -2.86 -9.87
CA ALA A 346 18.79 -3.24 -10.57
C ALA A 346 18.83 -2.97 -12.09
N ARG A 347 19.89 -2.36 -12.61
CA ARG A 347 20.05 -1.95 -14.02
C ARG A 347 20.76 -2.92 -14.95
N SER A 348 21.47 -3.95 -14.45
CA SER A 348 22.28 -4.83 -15.32
C SER A 348 21.51 -5.95 -16.02
N GLY A 349 20.19 -6.09 -15.80
CA GLY A 349 19.37 -7.14 -16.39
C GLY A 349 18.78 -6.83 -17.79
N HIS A 350 18.75 -5.56 -18.22
CA HIS A 350 18.13 -5.16 -19.49
C HIS A 350 19.10 -4.97 -20.67
N GLY A 351 20.42 -4.86 -20.41
CA GLY A 351 21.45 -4.63 -21.44
C GLY A 351 22.09 -5.90 -22.00
N ARG A 352 21.92 -7.05 -21.36
CA ARG A 352 22.58 -8.30 -21.80
C ARG A 352 21.75 -9.23 -22.69
N ARG A 353 20.48 -8.90 -22.98
CA ARG A 353 19.64 -9.72 -23.88
C ARG A 353 19.67 -9.29 -25.35
N SER A 354 20.32 -8.18 -25.71
CA SER A 354 20.46 -7.78 -27.13
C SER A 354 21.75 -8.26 -27.81
N SER A 355 22.78 -8.70 -27.06
CA SER A 355 24.02 -9.19 -27.66
C SER A 355 24.07 -10.70 -27.92
N SER A 356 23.17 -11.49 -27.36
CA SER A 356 23.11 -12.94 -27.67
C SER A 356 22.21 -13.31 -28.86
N ARG A 357 21.53 -12.32 -29.49
CA ARG A 357 20.75 -12.54 -30.71
C ARG A 357 21.50 -12.15 -31.99
N ALA A 358 22.68 -11.55 -31.86
CA ALA A 358 23.51 -11.19 -33.04
C ALA A 358 24.52 -12.26 -33.47
N VAL A 359 24.74 -13.32 -32.67
CA VAL A 359 25.71 -14.39 -32.98
C VAL A 359 25.04 -15.65 -33.57
N ALA A 360 23.72 -15.70 -33.68
CA ALA A 360 22.99 -16.85 -34.22
C ALA A 360 22.49 -16.65 -35.68
N ARG A 361 23.14 -15.74 -36.47
CA ARG A 361 22.85 -15.57 -37.90
C ARG A 361 24.13 -15.58 -38.75
N SER A 362 24.94 -16.62 -38.62
CA SER A 362 25.91 -17.02 -39.64
C SER A 362 26.00 -18.55 -39.59
N GLY A 363 25.03 -19.21 -40.24
CA GLY A 363 25.12 -20.58 -40.58
C GLY A 363 25.76 -20.71 -41.97
N PRO A 364 26.65 -21.64 -42.21
CA PRO A 364 27.20 -21.86 -43.54
C PRO A 364 26.21 -22.64 -44.39
N LEU A 365 25.79 -22.03 -45.50
CA LEU A 365 25.36 -22.71 -46.70
C LEU A 365 26.64 -23.27 -47.40
N ASP A 366 26.53 -24.45 -47.94
CA ASP A 366 27.39 -25.16 -48.83
C ASP A 366 28.11 -26.39 -48.26
N ALA A 367 27.45 -27.55 -48.47
CA ALA A 367 28.06 -28.79 -48.94
C ALA A 367 26.95 -29.85 -49.09
N ALA A 368 26.19 -29.74 -50.17
CA ALA A 368 25.40 -30.85 -50.66
C ALA A 368 25.99 -31.24 -52.03
N ARG A 369 26.27 -32.45 -52.18
CA ARG A 369 26.42 -33.27 -53.39
C ARG A 369 27.67 -34.13 -53.31
N THR A 370 27.42 -35.40 -53.04
CA THR A 370 27.92 -36.51 -53.86
C THR A 370 27.48 -37.80 -53.20
N ALA A 371 26.57 -38.48 -53.90
CA ALA A 371 26.49 -39.88 -54.31
C ALA A 371 26.95 -40.96 -53.30
N THR A 372 26.28 -42.08 -53.10
CA THR A 372 25.96 -43.05 -54.09
C THR A 372 25.18 -44.19 -53.40
N ARG A 373 24.25 -44.76 -54.15
CA ARG A 373 23.59 -46.05 -53.94
C ARG A 373 24.55 -47.16 -53.56
N VAL A 374 24.16 -48.02 -52.62
CA VAL A 374 24.32 -49.45 -52.72
C VAL A 374 23.15 -50.13 -52.01
N THR A 375 22.59 -51.02 -52.76
CA THR A 375 21.48 -51.94 -52.63
C THR A 375 21.77 -53.13 -51.70
N VAL A 376 20.68 -53.68 -51.12
CA VAL A 376 20.22 -55.07 -51.24
C VAL A 376 20.42 -56.01 -50.05
N ARG A 377 19.26 -56.52 -49.63
CA ARG A 377 18.93 -57.92 -49.22
C ARG A 377 19.25 -58.43 -47.82
N GLY A 378 18.17 -58.86 -47.28
CA GLY A 378 17.83 -60.28 -46.92
C GLY A 378 17.81 -60.40 -45.40
N GLY A 379 16.79 -60.94 -44.81
CA GLY A 379 15.99 -62.10 -44.91
C GLY A 379 15.44 -62.31 -43.49
N MET A 380 14.17 -62.48 -43.41
CA MET A 380 13.37 -63.65 -43.00
C MET A 380 13.78 -64.38 -41.70
N SER A 381 12.75 -64.50 -40.93
CA SER A 381 12.14 -65.65 -40.19
C SER A 381 12.28 -65.54 -38.69
N SER A 382 11.21 -65.53 -37.99
CA SER A 382 10.15 -66.44 -37.66
C SER A 382 10.18 -66.83 -36.18
N THR A 383 9.00 -66.85 -35.66
CA THR A 383 8.34 -67.72 -34.67
C THR A 383 8.46 -67.44 -33.20
N SER A 384 7.32 -66.96 -32.67
CA SER A 384 6.35 -67.65 -31.80
C SER A 384 6.85 -68.09 -30.44
N HIS A 385 6.24 -67.60 -29.39
CA HIS A 385 5.42 -68.38 -28.46
C HIS A 385 4.82 -67.53 -27.36
N ILE A 386 3.49 -67.62 -27.28
CA ILE A 386 2.68 -67.40 -26.07
C ILE A 386 2.59 -68.74 -25.37
N PRO A 387 2.50 -68.92 -24.09
CA PRO A 387 1.17 -68.95 -23.48
C PRO A 387 1.04 -68.35 -22.06
N ASP A 388 -0.16 -67.87 -21.85
CA ASP A 388 -1.16 -68.06 -20.78
C ASP A 388 -0.74 -68.42 -19.34
N GLY A 389 -1.40 -67.77 -18.40
CA GLY A 389 -1.83 -68.51 -17.22
C GLY A 389 -1.99 -67.66 -15.95
N ALA A 390 -3.25 -67.30 -15.68
CA ALA A 390 -3.95 -67.39 -14.39
C ALA A 390 -3.65 -66.39 -13.25
N ALA A 391 -4.67 -65.62 -12.95
CA ALA A 391 -5.07 -65.19 -11.58
C ALA A 391 -5.54 -66.44 -10.78
N PRO A 392 -5.86 -66.43 -9.48
CA PRO A 392 -6.47 -65.36 -8.70
C PRO A 392 -6.07 -65.29 -7.19
N GLU A 393 -6.78 -64.36 -6.51
CA GLU A 393 -7.24 -64.38 -5.11
C GLU A 393 -6.26 -64.09 -3.97
N GLY A 394 -6.72 -63.13 -3.11
CA GLY A 394 -6.29 -62.80 -1.75
C GLY A 394 -6.62 -61.39 -1.37
#